data_c850b89361d75d2ff249c9e71eab44cd
#
_entry.id   c850b89361d75d2ff249c9e71eab44cd
#
_cell.length_a   1.000
_cell.length_b   1.000
_cell.length_c   1.000
_cell.angle_alpha   90.00
_cell.angle_beta   90.00
_cell.angle_gamma   90.00
#
_symmetry.space_group_name_H-M   'P 1'
#
loop_
_entity.id
_entity.type
_entity.pdbx_description
1 polymer ?
#
loop_
_entity_poly.entity_id
_entity_poly.type
_entity_poly.pdbx_seq_one_letter_code
_entity_poly.pdbx_strand_id
1 'polypeptide(L)'
;MKVVIAGSRDFNNYDLVEETIEKLGLEIDEIVYGGAAGADYMGLLWARNHKVRVKTFLAEWSVYGKAAGPIRNRKMANYGDYLLAFWDGQSRGTKNMIEEMKRLGKHGEVVYVNSL
;
A
#
# COMPACT_ATOMS: atom_id res chain seq x y z
N MET A 1 -9.17 11.03 -3.41
CA MET A 1 -8.20 10.19 -4.16
C MET A 1 -8.23 8.74 -3.68
N LYS A 2 -7.79 7.84 -4.52
CA LYS A 2 -7.63 6.42 -4.19
C LYS A 2 -6.19 6.19 -3.78
N VAL A 3 -5.97 5.76 -2.53
CA VAL A 3 -4.63 5.64 -1.97
C VAL A 3 -4.27 4.18 -1.74
N VAL A 4 -3.13 3.76 -2.31
CA VAL A 4 -2.53 2.46 -2.03
C VAL A 4 -1.69 2.61 -0.77
N ILE A 5 -1.96 1.79 0.24
CA ILE A 5 -1.09 1.70 1.42
C ILE A 5 -0.37 0.36 1.36
N ALA A 6 0.93 0.42 1.29
CA ALA A 6 1.79 -0.75 1.14
C ALA A 6 3.01 -0.63 2.04
N GLY A 7 3.75 -1.71 2.20
CA GLY A 7 4.97 -1.69 2.98
C GLY A 7 5.35 -3.05 3.53
N SER A 8 6.22 -3.03 4.53
CA SER A 8 6.79 -4.22 5.11
C SER A 8 5.75 -5.06 5.86
N ARG A 9 5.88 -6.39 5.75
CA ARG A 9 4.91 -7.32 6.34
C ARG A 9 4.91 -7.34 7.86
N ASP A 10 6.02 -6.96 8.47
CA ASP A 10 6.17 -6.90 9.92
C ASP A 10 5.84 -5.51 10.50
N PHE A 11 5.45 -4.57 9.65
CA PHE A 11 5.07 -3.24 10.10
C PHE A 11 3.71 -3.29 10.80
N ASN A 12 3.64 -2.77 12.02
CA ASN A 12 2.41 -2.80 12.83
C ASN A 12 2.12 -1.49 13.57
N ASN A 13 2.78 -0.41 13.19
CA ASN A 13 2.59 0.88 13.86
C ASN A 13 1.41 1.65 13.25
N TYR A 14 0.22 1.32 13.71
CA TYR A 14 -1.01 1.96 13.22
C TYR A 14 -1.01 3.47 13.47
N ASP A 15 -0.52 3.91 14.64
CA ASP A 15 -0.50 5.34 14.97
C ASP A 15 0.32 6.14 13.97
N LEU A 16 1.42 5.56 13.47
CA LEU A 16 2.23 6.21 12.45
C LEU A 16 1.45 6.37 11.15
N VAL A 17 0.61 5.41 10.79
CA VAL A 17 -0.25 5.52 9.59
C VAL A 17 -1.23 6.68 9.76
N GLU A 18 -1.92 6.74 10.91
CA GLU A 18 -2.85 7.82 11.24
C GLU A 18 -2.17 9.19 11.16
N GLU A 19 -1.04 9.32 11.84
CA GLU A 19 -0.29 10.58 11.89
C GLU A 19 0.19 11.00 10.51
N THR A 20 0.67 10.06 9.72
CA THR A 20 1.19 10.35 8.38
C THR A 20 0.10 10.85 7.45
N ILE A 21 -1.04 10.18 7.43
CA ILE A 21 -2.17 10.58 6.59
C ILE A 21 -2.64 11.98 6.98
N GLU A 22 -2.75 12.24 8.28
CA GLU A 22 -3.16 13.54 8.80
C GLU A 22 -2.13 14.63 8.43
N LYS A 23 -0.85 14.35 8.66
CA LYS A 23 0.23 15.30 8.38
C LYS A 23 0.32 15.64 6.89
N LEU A 24 0.12 14.67 6.01
CA LEU A 24 0.14 14.89 4.57
C LEU A 24 -1.14 15.54 4.05
N GLY A 25 -2.17 15.62 4.88
CA GLY A 25 -3.45 16.21 4.49
C GLY A 25 -4.14 15.46 3.37
N LEU A 26 -3.97 14.14 3.32
CA LEU A 26 -4.56 13.33 2.25
C LEU A 26 -6.07 13.24 2.39
N GLU A 27 -6.77 13.55 1.30
CA GLU A 27 -8.22 13.36 1.22
C GLU A 27 -8.49 12.03 0.53
N ILE A 28 -8.77 11.02 1.32
CA ILE A 28 -8.87 9.64 0.85
C ILE A 28 -10.34 9.24 0.68
N ASP A 29 -10.71 8.90 -0.54
CA ASP A 29 -12.04 8.39 -0.86
C ASP A 29 -12.09 6.87 -0.79
N GLU A 30 -10.97 6.23 -1.06
CA GLU A 30 -10.88 4.79 -1.11
C GLU A 30 -9.46 4.34 -0.80
N ILE A 31 -9.33 3.30 0.01
CA ILE A 31 -8.06 2.61 0.25
C ILE A 31 -7.95 1.45 -0.73
N VAL A 32 -6.81 1.35 -1.40
CA VAL A 32 -6.49 0.25 -2.31
C VAL A 32 -5.66 -0.76 -1.52
N TYR A 33 -6.23 -1.94 -1.30
CA TYR A 33 -5.70 -2.96 -0.39
C TYR A 33 -5.23 -4.19 -1.15
N GLY A 34 -3.98 -4.57 -0.92
CA GLY A 34 -3.38 -5.72 -1.60
C GLY A 34 -3.50 -7.06 -0.88
N GLY A 35 -4.12 -7.09 0.29
CA GLY A 35 -4.34 -8.33 1.02
C GLY A 35 -3.15 -8.84 1.81
N ALA A 36 -2.03 -8.12 1.86
CA ALA A 36 -0.86 -8.55 2.61
C ALA A 36 -0.97 -8.18 4.10
N ALA A 37 -0.12 -8.83 4.90
CA ALA A 37 0.02 -8.47 6.31
C ALA A 37 0.83 -7.16 6.45
N GLY A 38 0.93 -6.64 7.66
CA GLY A 38 1.76 -5.48 7.94
C GLY A 38 1.12 -4.18 7.47
N ALA A 39 1.88 -3.40 6.71
CA ALA A 39 1.43 -2.07 6.29
C ALA A 39 0.11 -2.10 5.51
N ASP A 40 -0.08 -3.07 4.63
CA ASP A 40 -1.35 -3.24 3.90
C ASP A 40 -2.51 -3.36 4.88
N TYR A 41 -2.35 -4.22 5.89
CA TYR A 41 -3.39 -4.46 6.90
C TYR A 41 -3.66 -3.20 7.74
N MET A 42 -2.62 -2.41 8.04
CA MET A 42 -2.80 -1.14 8.76
C MET A 42 -3.66 -0.17 7.94
N GLY A 43 -3.49 -0.17 6.62
CA GLY A 43 -4.34 0.62 5.72
C GLY A 43 -5.79 0.18 5.76
N LEU A 44 -6.04 -1.12 5.82
CA LEU A 44 -7.39 -1.66 5.97
C LEU A 44 -8.02 -1.22 7.28
N LEU A 45 -7.28 -1.28 8.39
CA LEU A 45 -7.75 -0.81 9.70
C LEU A 45 -8.09 0.68 9.67
N TRP A 46 -7.22 1.48 9.03
CA TRP A 46 -7.47 2.91 8.88
C TRP A 46 -8.78 3.16 8.15
N ALA A 47 -9.01 2.45 7.05
CA ALA A 47 -10.24 2.59 6.28
C ALA A 47 -11.48 2.25 7.11
N ARG A 48 -11.40 1.17 7.90
CA ARG A 48 -12.50 0.77 8.80
C ARG A 48 -12.78 1.84 9.85
N ASN A 49 -11.72 2.37 10.45
CA ASN A 49 -11.87 3.37 11.51
C ASN A 49 -12.43 4.69 11.00
N HIS A 50 -12.15 5.03 9.75
CA HIS A 50 -12.59 6.28 9.15
C HIS A 50 -13.79 6.10 8.21
N LYS A 51 -14.36 4.90 8.13
CA LYS A 51 -15.51 4.57 7.26
C LYS A 51 -15.26 4.90 5.80
N VAL A 52 -14.04 4.62 5.35
CA VAL A 52 -13.61 4.82 3.97
C VAL A 52 -13.73 3.50 3.21
N ARG A 53 -14.11 3.57 1.95
CA ARG A 53 -14.25 2.39 1.10
C ARG A 53 -12.91 1.71 0.88
N VAL A 54 -12.96 0.39 0.63
CA VAL A 54 -11.78 -0.41 0.33
C VAL A 54 -11.97 -1.14 -0.98
N LYS A 55 -10.98 -1.02 -1.86
CA LYS A 55 -10.90 -1.83 -3.08
C LYS A 55 -9.78 -2.84 -2.88
N THR A 56 -10.12 -4.12 -2.93
CA THR A 56 -9.17 -5.21 -2.68
C THR A 56 -8.70 -5.83 -3.99
N PHE A 57 -7.38 -6.02 -4.10
CA PHE A 57 -6.74 -6.74 -5.19
C PHE A 57 -5.93 -7.88 -4.60
N LEU A 58 -6.39 -9.10 -4.78
CA LEU A 58 -5.69 -10.27 -4.25
C LEU A 58 -4.74 -10.84 -5.30
N ALA A 59 -3.55 -11.24 -4.84
CA ALA A 59 -2.59 -11.93 -5.70
C ALA A 59 -3.07 -13.36 -5.95
N GLU A 60 -3.10 -13.76 -7.21
CA GLU A 60 -3.59 -15.07 -7.63
C GLU A 60 -2.43 -16.06 -7.76
N TRP A 61 -1.87 -16.46 -6.62
CA TRP A 61 -0.67 -17.32 -6.56
C TRP A 61 -0.87 -18.65 -7.27
N SER A 62 -2.07 -19.23 -7.20
CA SER A 62 -2.36 -20.51 -7.85
C SER A 62 -2.36 -20.41 -9.38
N VAL A 63 -2.56 -19.22 -9.93
CA VAL A 63 -2.60 -18.97 -11.37
C VAL A 63 -1.25 -18.53 -11.90
N TYR A 64 -0.63 -17.57 -11.24
CA TYR A 64 0.58 -16.88 -11.75
C TYR A 64 1.87 -17.25 -11.01
N GLY A 65 1.80 -18.03 -9.94
CA GLY A 65 2.97 -18.36 -9.16
C GLY A 65 3.68 -17.11 -8.64
N LYS A 66 5.00 -17.07 -8.80
CA LYS A 66 5.82 -15.96 -8.30
C LYS A 66 5.48 -14.60 -8.95
N ALA A 67 4.87 -14.60 -10.12
CA ALA A 67 4.49 -13.38 -10.81
C ALA A 67 3.21 -12.76 -10.24
N ALA A 68 2.48 -13.47 -9.39
CA ALA A 68 1.18 -13.01 -8.87
C ALA A 68 1.27 -11.68 -8.11
N GLY A 69 2.30 -11.50 -7.28
CA GLY A 69 2.50 -10.26 -6.55
C GLY A 69 2.73 -9.06 -7.47
N PRO A 70 3.71 -9.12 -8.37
CA PRO A 70 3.94 -8.04 -9.33
C PRO A 70 2.73 -7.75 -10.23
N ILE A 71 2.00 -8.77 -10.68
CA ILE A 71 0.78 -8.58 -11.47
C ILE A 71 -0.27 -7.83 -10.66
N ARG A 72 -0.49 -8.22 -9.40
CA ARG A 72 -1.42 -7.55 -8.50
C ARG A 72 -1.01 -6.10 -8.27
N ASN A 73 0.29 -5.86 -8.04
CA ASN A 73 0.80 -4.51 -7.82
C ASN A 73 0.57 -3.61 -9.03
N ARG A 74 0.75 -4.14 -10.24
CA ARG A 74 0.46 -3.37 -11.45
C ARG A 74 -1.00 -2.98 -11.54
N LYS A 75 -1.90 -3.88 -11.19
CA LYS A 75 -3.34 -3.57 -11.17
C LYS A 75 -3.65 -2.47 -10.15
N MET A 76 -3.05 -2.54 -8.98
CA MET A 76 -3.24 -1.52 -7.95
C MET A 76 -2.69 -0.16 -8.40
N ALA A 77 -1.52 -0.16 -9.05
CA ALA A 77 -0.91 1.07 -9.55
C ALA A 77 -1.79 1.73 -10.63
N ASN A 78 -2.37 0.93 -11.50
CA ASN A 78 -3.28 1.46 -12.54
C ASN A 78 -4.55 2.05 -11.93
N TYR A 79 -5.07 1.43 -10.88
CA TYR A 79 -6.32 1.85 -10.23
C TYR A 79 -6.14 3.03 -9.28
N GLY A 80 -5.08 3.01 -8.49
CA GLY A 80 -4.83 4.00 -7.44
C GLY A 80 -4.26 5.31 -7.99
N ASP A 81 -4.39 6.35 -7.19
CA ASP A 81 -3.90 7.70 -7.56
C ASP A 81 -2.61 8.06 -6.85
N TYR A 82 -2.39 7.49 -5.66
CA TYR A 82 -1.31 7.88 -4.76
C TYR A 82 -0.84 6.66 -3.96
N LEU A 83 0.45 6.59 -3.68
CA LEU A 83 1.02 5.52 -2.86
C LEU A 83 1.55 6.10 -1.56
N LEU A 84 1.15 5.49 -0.44
CA LEU A 84 1.76 5.71 0.85
C LEU A 84 2.42 4.41 1.28
N ALA A 85 3.75 4.38 1.31
CA ALA A 85 4.51 3.18 1.62
C ALA A 85 5.26 3.33 2.93
N PHE A 86 5.13 2.31 3.80
CA PHE A 86 5.89 2.20 5.05
C PHE A 86 6.91 1.07 4.84
N TRP A 87 8.12 1.44 4.46
CA TRP A 87 9.09 0.52 3.87
C TRP A 87 10.38 0.43 4.69
N ASP A 88 10.88 -0.77 4.88
CA ASP A 88 12.15 -1.03 5.55
C ASP A 88 13.36 -0.87 4.63
N GLY A 89 13.15 -0.53 3.37
CA GLY A 89 14.20 -0.40 2.38
C GLY A 89 14.63 -1.72 1.75
N GLN A 90 14.06 -2.84 2.17
CA GLN A 90 14.48 -4.17 1.73
C GLN A 90 13.36 -5.01 1.11
N SER A 91 12.13 -4.86 1.56
CA SER A 91 10.99 -5.62 1.05
C SER A 91 10.85 -5.45 -0.47
N ARG A 92 10.94 -6.55 -1.21
CA ARG A 92 10.89 -6.56 -2.67
C ARG A 92 9.51 -6.20 -3.21
N GLY A 93 8.47 -6.66 -2.54
CA GLY A 93 7.09 -6.38 -2.95
C GLY A 93 6.79 -4.90 -2.87
N THR A 94 7.25 -4.24 -1.82
CA THR A 94 7.08 -2.80 -1.66
C THR A 94 7.89 -2.03 -2.69
N LYS A 95 9.13 -2.45 -2.95
CA LYS A 95 9.97 -1.84 -3.98
C LYS A 95 9.27 -1.93 -5.34
N ASN A 96 8.72 -3.09 -5.67
CA ASN A 96 7.99 -3.29 -6.92
C ASN A 96 6.78 -2.35 -7.01
N MET A 97 6.03 -2.19 -5.91
CA MET A 97 4.87 -1.28 -5.88
C MET A 97 5.31 0.16 -6.15
N ILE A 98 6.40 0.60 -5.53
CA ILE A 98 6.96 1.94 -5.74
C ILE A 98 7.34 2.11 -7.22
N GLU A 99 8.02 1.13 -7.80
CA GLU A 99 8.44 1.17 -9.20
C GLU A 99 7.26 1.22 -10.16
N GLU A 100 6.19 0.48 -9.90
CA GLU A 100 4.99 0.49 -10.73
C GLU A 100 4.31 1.87 -10.72
N MET A 101 4.24 2.53 -9.57
CA MET A 101 3.70 3.88 -9.48
C MET A 101 4.56 4.89 -10.23
N LYS A 102 5.88 4.79 -10.09
CA LYS A 102 6.82 5.66 -10.81
C LYS A 102 6.70 5.49 -12.32
N ARG A 103 6.54 4.27 -12.79
CA ARG A 103 6.37 3.99 -14.22
C ARG A 103 5.16 4.72 -14.80
N LEU A 104 4.12 4.90 -14.00
CA LEU A 104 2.90 5.61 -14.42
C LEU A 104 2.96 7.11 -14.14
N GLY A 105 4.07 7.62 -13.61
CA GLY A 105 4.19 9.03 -13.24
C GLY A 105 3.30 9.45 -12.09
N LYS A 106 2.88 8.49 -11.26
CA LYS A 106 2.01 8.77 -10.11
C LYS A 106 2.84 9.11 -8.88
N HIS A 107 2.30 9.99 -8.06
CA HIS A 107 2.99 10.47 -6.86
C HIS A 107 2.77 9.56 -5.66
N GLY A 108 3.63 9.72 -4.66
CA GLY A 108 3.52 8.99 -3.42
C GLY A 108 4.52 9.48 -2.40
N GLU A 109 4.41 8.92 -1.20
CA GLU A 109 5.32 9.18 -0.10
C GLU A 109 5.84 7.85 0.43
N VAL A 110 7.15 7.78 0.62
CA VAL A 110 7.79 6.61 1.23
C VAL A 110 8.25 7.01 2.62
N VAL A 111 7.71 6.35 3.63
CA VAL A 111 8.13 6.51 5.02
C VAL A 111 9.02 5.33 5.36
N TYR A 112 10.28 5.59 5.65
CA TYR A 112 11.22 4.52 6.01
C TYR A 112 11.00 4.10 7.46
N VAL A 113 10.86 2.80 7.66
CA VAL A 113 10.60 2.21 8.97
C VAL A 113 11.64 1.14 9.27
N ASN A 114 11.87 0.88 10.56
CA ASN A 114 12.81 -0.15 10.96
C ASN A 114 12.17 -1.53 10.81
N SER A 115 12.97 -2.47 10.30
CA SER A 115 12.61 -3.88 10.32
C SER A 115 12.98 -4.46 11.70
N LEU A 116 12.08 -5.24 12.27
CA LEU A 116 12.32 -5.91 13.55
C LEU A 116 13.01 -7.25 13.38
#